data_d2759d9af2620277f7fcce5b1ffbe76a
#
_entry.id   d2759d9af2620277f7fcce5b1ffbe76a
#
_cell.length_a   1.000
_cell.length_b   1.000
_cell.length_c   1.000
_cell.angle_alpha   90.00
_cell.angle_beta   90.00
_cell.angle_gamma   90.00
#
_symmetry.space_group_name_H-M   'P 1'
#
loop_
_entity.id
_entity.type
_entity.pdbx_description
1 polymer ?
#
loop_
_entity_poly.entity_id
_entity_poly.type
_entity_poly.pdbx_seq_one_letter_code
_entity_poly.pdbx_strand_id
1 'polypeptide(L)'
;MKYAQVVPDICPREKEFGGLMKGLREDLVKIVHGDLEKYTSVLFCGSGTINIDACISSLLPEGGKVLVVDNGAYSTRAVEVCQYYGLPYIDLKFPVDELPDLEKVEQTLKENPDIALVHTTHNETGTGILNPIREIGALAHKYHATFTVDTTSTYAMRPINIEQDNIDFCMASAQKGLMAMTGLSFVVGSRAILEASKDYPKRSYYCNLYQQYDFFQRTGEMHFTPPVQTIYATIQALKEYWAEGEEAKWARHTRVFEAIHEGLDALGFKDVIRREWQSGLVVSVRYPDDPAWDFEKVHDYCYERGFTIYPGKISTTNTFRLCALGAIDRPDIEAFFKVFREALEVNHIQIPAEYKEA
;
A
#
# COMPACT_ATOMS: atom_id res chain seq x y z
N MET A 1 -12.34 14.35 -8.75
CA MET A 1 -12.86 13.36 -7.77
C MET A 1 -14.09 13.85 -7.00
N LYS A 2 -14.03 14.96 -6.24
CA LYS A 2 -15.18 15.40 -5.41
C LYS A 2 -16.46 15.58 -6.21
N TYR A 3 -16.41 16.25 -7.35
CA TYR A 3 -17.58 16.47 -8.22
C TYR A 3 -18.11 15.18 -8.90
N ALA A 4 -17.27 14.16 -9.05
CA ALA A 4 -17.72 12.88 -9.59
C ALA A 4 -18.66 12.11 -8.65
N GLN A 5 -18.78 12.54 -7.40
CA GLN A 5 -19.73 12.00 -6.42
C GLN A 5 -21.13 12.64 -6.53
N VAL A 6 -21.22 13.77 -7.24
CA VAL A 6 -22.49 14.48 -7.47
C VAL A 6 -23.13 13.87 -8.73
N VAL A 7 -23.81 12.77 -8.53
CA VAL A 7 -24.50 12.01 -9.57
C VAL A 7 -25.97 11.80 -9.17
N PRO A 8 -26.88 11.59 -10.13
CA PRO A 8 -28.25 11.18 -9.80
C PRO A 8 -28.25 9.91 -8.94
N ASP A 9 -29.24 9.79 -8.08
CA ASP A 9 -29.44 8.57 -7.30
C ASP A 9 -29.63 7.37 -8.23
N ILE A 10 -28.94 6.28 -7.90
CA ILE A 10 -29.03 5.01 -8.61
C ILE A 10 -29.23 3.89 -7.60
N CYS A 11 -30.09 2.95 -7.93
CA CYS A 11 -30.21 1.73 -7.13
C CYS A 11 -29.00 0.82 -7.39
N PRO A 12 -28.21 0.48 -6.36
CA PRO A 12 -26.98 -0.33 -6.54
C PRO A 12 -27.28 -1.81 -6.89
N ARG A 13 -28.55 -2.19 -6.99
CA ARG A 13 -29.01 -3.53 -7.40
C ARG A 13 -29.50 -3.57 -8.83
N GLU A 14 -29.43 -2.45 -9.56
CA GLU A 14 -29.80 -2.41 -10.96
C GLU A 14 -28.65 -2.83 -11.88
N LYS A 15 -28.99 -3.42 -13.02
CA LYS A 15 -28.00 -3.88 -14.03
C LYS A 15 -27.09 -2.76 -14.54
N GLU A 16 -27.60 -1.53 -14.58
CA GLU A 16 -26.83 -0.36 -14.96
C GLU A 16 -25.64 -0.14 -14.02
N PHE A 17 -25.85 -0.19 -12.72
CA PHE A 17 -24.78 -0.07 -11.74
C PHE A 17 -23.84 -1.28 -11.76
N GLY A 18 -24.39 -2.49 -11.99
CA GLY A 18 -23.60 -3.70 -12.18
C GLY A 18 -22.63 -3.59 -13.36
N GLY A 19 -23.06 -2.96 -14.46
CA GLY A 19 -22.22 -2.67 -15.63
C GLY A 19 -21.05 -1.73 -15.30
N LEU A 20 -21.30 -0.66 -14.51
CA LEU A 20 -20.26 0.25 -14.02
C LEU A 20 -19.22 -0.48 -13.15
N MET A 21 -19.69 -1.32 -12.23
CA MET A 21 -18.80 -2.10 -11.36
C MET A 21 -17.98 -3.13 -12.13
N LYS A 22 -18.54 -3.74 -13.19
CA LYS A 22 -17.78 -4.66 -14.04
C LYS A 22 -16.59 -3.96 -14.68
N GLY A 23 -16.80 -2.80 -15.32
CA GLY A 23 -15.72 -2.01 -15.93
C GLY A 23 -14.66 -1.59 -14.91
N LEU A 24 -15.09 -1.10 -13.74
CA LEU A 24 -14.18 -0.75 -12.65
C LEU A 24 -13.32 -1.95 -12.23
N ARG A 25 -13.94 -3.13 -12.03
CA ARG A 25 -13.23 -4.34 -11.62
C ARG A 25 -12.20 -4.81 -12.65
N GLU A 26 -12.53 -4.73 -13.93
CA GLU A 26 -11.61 -5.07 -15.03
C GLU A 26 -10.43 -4.09 -15.09
N ASP A 27 -10.68 -2.81 -14.95
CA ASP A 27 -9.63 -1.80 -14.95
C ASP A 27 -8.66 -1.94 -13.77
N LEU A 28 -9.16 -2.32 -12.58
CA LEU A 28 -8.28 -2.63 -11.45
C LEU A 28 -7.33 -3.80 -11.76
N VAL A 29 -7.75 -4.82 -12.49
CA VAL A 29 -6.87 -5.92 -12.91
C VAL A 29 -5.84 -5.45 -13.93
N LYS A 30 -6.24 -4.61 -14.89
CA LYS A 30 -5.35 -4.09 -15.94
C LYS A 30 -4.21 -3.21 -15.39
N ILE A 31 -4.45 -2.45 -14.31
CA ILE A 31 -3.42 -1.61 -13.66
C ILE A 31 -2.20 -2.43 -13.21
N VAL A 32 -2.39 -3.68 -12.83
CA VAL A 32 -1.30 -4.59 -12.46
C VAL A 32 -0.97 -5.58 -13.57
N HIS A 33 -1.30 -5.25 -14.82
CA HIS A 33 -1.04 -6.05 -16.03
C HIS A 33 -1.59 -7.47 -15.94
N GLY A 34 -2.66 -7.70 -15.17
CA GLY A 34 -3.27 -9.01 -15.01
C GLY A 34 -4.13 -9.42 -16.22
N ASP A 35 -4.03 -10.69 -16.60
CA ASP A 35 -4.93 -11.31 -17.57
C ASP A 35 -6.32 -11.50 -16.94
N LEU A 36 -7.38 -10.96 -17.56
CA LEU A 36 -8.75 -11.01 -17.07
C LEU A 36 -9.32 -12.44 -17.01
N GLU A 37 -8.79 -13.38 -17.77
CA GLU A 37 -9.17 -14.79 -17.70
C GLU A 37 -8.59 -15.45 -16.43
N LYS A 38 -7.42 -15.02 -15.98
CA LYS A 38 -6.73 -15.60 -14.81
C LYS A 38 -7.00 -14.83 -13.52
N TYR A 39 -7.19 -13.51 -13.60
CA TYR A 39 -7.31 -12.62 -12.44
C TYR A 39 -8.64 -11.90 -12.40
N THR A 40 -9.03 -11.49 -11.21
CA THR A 40 -10.22 -10.67 -10.96
C THR A 40 -9.97 -9.72 -9.80
N SER A 41 -10.81 -8.69 -9.66
CA SER A 41 -10.82 -7.86 -8.47
C SER A 41 -12.05 -8.14 -7.60
N VAL A 42 -11.85 -8.15 -6.28
CA VAL A 42 -12.90 -8.27 -5.26
C VAL A 42 -12.95 -6.96 -4.48
N LEU A 43 -14.13 -6.36 -4.38
CA LEU A 43 -14.33 -5.05 -3.77
C LEU A 43 -14.90 -5.16 -2.35
N PHE A 44 -14.43 -4.29 -1.45
CA PHE A 44 -14.95 -4.15 -0.09
C PHE A 44 -15.25 -2.68 0.25
N CYS A 45 -16.29 -2.46 1.03
CA CYS A 45 -16.53 -1.16 1.66
C CYS A 45 -15.72 -1.09 2.94
N GLY A 46 -14.62 -0.30 2.93
CA GLY A 46 -13.74 -0.17 4.09
C GLY A 46 -12.39 0.47 3.77
N SER A 47 -11.52 0.52 4.78
CA SER A 47 -10.12 0.94 4.63
C SER A 47 -9.25 -0.20 4.08
N GLY A 48 -8.01 0.09 3.64
CA GLY A 48 -7.08 -0.93 3.14
C GLY A 48 -6.84 -2.11 4.08
N THR A 49 -6.97 -1.91 5.39
CA THR A 49 -6.82 -2.97 6.40
C THR A 49 -7.82 -4.13 6.22
N ILE A 50 -9.02 -3.85 5.68
CA ILE A 50 -10.01 -4.90 5.41
C ILE A 50 -9.51 -5.95 4.42
N ASN A 51 -8.60 -5.57 3.52
CA ASN A 51 -8.06 -6.49 2.52
C ASN A 51 -7.09 -7.49 3.15
N ILE A 52 -6.27 -7.05 4.13
CA ILE A 52 -5.36 -7.93 4.88
C ILE A 52 -6.19 -8.95 5.64
N ASP A 53 -7.22 -8.48 6.35
CA ASP A 53 -8.19 -9.33 7.05
C ASP A 53 -8.83 -10.35 6.09
N ALA A 54 -9.36 -9.89 4.95
CA ALA A 54 -10.01 -10.72 3.97
C ALA A 54 -9.06 -11.78 3.36
N CYS A 55 -7.83 -11.41 2.99
CA CYS A 55 -6.87 -12.32 2.41
C CYS A 55 -6.45 -13.40 3.42
N ILE A 56 -6.04 -13.01 4.62
CA ILE A 56 -5.55 -13.96 5.63
C ILE A 56 -6.67 -14.87 6.10
N SER A 57 -7.86 -14.33 6.39
CA SER A 57 -8.98 -15.12 6.90
C SER A 57 -9.58 -16.07 5.87
N SER A 58 -9.48 -15.74 4.57
CA SER A 58 -10.13 -16.52 3.50
C SER A 58 -9.20 -17.46 2.75
N LEU A 59 -7.89 -17.13 2.62
CA LEU A 59 -6.98 -17.86 1.76
C LEU A 59 -6.14 -18.91 2.48
N LEU A 60 -6.25 -19.01 3.82
CA LEU A 60 -5.56 -20.03 4.59
C LEU A 60 -6.39 -21.32 4.64
N PRO A 61 -5.92 -22.45 4.05
CA PRO A 61 -6.61 -23.72 4.13
C PRO A 61 -6.59 -24.29 5.56
N GLU A 62 -7.39 -25.33 5.80
CA GLU A 62 -7.36 -26.09 7.06
C GLU A 62 -5.96 -26.72 7.26
N GLY A 63 -5.42 -26.60 8.48
CA GLY A 63 -4.09 -27.10 8.82
C GLY A 63 -2.92 -26.29 8.26
N GLY A 64 -3.19 -25.24 7.46
CA GLY A 64 -2.16 -24.35 6.92
C GLY A 64 -1.65 -23.33 7.94
N LYS A 65 -0.47 -22.78 7.70
CA LYS A 65 0.19 -21.75 8.49
C LYS A 65 0.47 -20.51 7.63
N VAL A 66 0.40 -19.32 8.23
CA VAL A 66 0.78 -18.06 7.58
C VAL A 66 2.24 -17.74 7.90
N LEU A 67 3.05 -17.43 6.90
CA LEU A 67 4.34 -16.77 7.07
C LEU A 67 4.15 -15.27 6.78
N VAL A 68 4.42 -14.43 7.76
CA VAL A 68 4.48 -12.98 7.58
C VAL A 68 5.94 -12.55 7.53
N VAL A 69 6.37 -11.99 6.39
CA VAL A 69 7.67 -11.33 6.24
C VAL A 69 7.51 -9.90 6.75
N ASP A 70 7.96 -9.66 7.98
CA ASP A 70 7.66 -8.45 8.76
C ASP A 70 8.90 -7.58 8.97
N ASN A 71 8.91 -6.39 8.33
CA ASN A 71 9.90 -5.36 8.55
C ASN A 71 9.28 -3.98 8.78
N GLY A 72 8.03 -3.93 9.28
CA GLY A 72 7.44 -2.64 9.61
C GLY A 72 5.97 -2.68 10.05
N ALA A 73 5.45 -1.50 10.36
CA ALA A 73 4.13 -1.35 10.99
C ALA A 73 2.95 -1.84 10.14
N TYR A 74 3.13 -1.98 8.82
CA TYR A 74 2.05 -2.44 7.94
C TYR A 74 2.08 -3.95 7.76
N SER A 75 3.25 -4.57 7.68
CA SER A 75 3.38 -6.03 7.72
C SER A 75 2.99 -6.61 9.08
N THR A 76 3.32 -5.93 10.20
CA THR A 76 2.88 -6.34 11.55
C THR A 76 1.35 -6.47 11.66
N ARG A 77 0.55 -5.71 10.89
CA ARG A 77 -0.92 -5.86 10.90
C ARG A 77 -1.37 -7.26 10.46
N ALA A 78 -0.65 -7.90 9.57
CA ALA A 78 -0.96 -9.27 9.17
C ALA A 78 -0.75 -10.24 10.34
N VAL A 79 0.27 -10.00 11.17
CA VAL A 79 0.50 -10.74 12.42
C VAL A 79 -0.68 -10.52 13.39
N GLU A 80 -1.11 -9.27 13.57
CA GLU A 80 -2.25 -8.94 14.43
C GLU A 80 -3.54 -9.62 13.96
N VAL A 81 -3.78 -9.68 12.64
CA VAL A 81 -4.93 -10.42 12.07
C VAL A 81 -4.83 -11.92 12.36
N CYS A 82 -3.65 -12.52 12.22
CA CYS A 82 -3.45 -13.92 12.57
C CYS A 82 -3.74 -14.18 14.05
N GLN A 83 -3.27 -13.30 14.93
CA GLN A 83 -3.54 -13.37 16.37
C GLN A 83 -5.03 -13.24 16.69
N TYR A 84 -5.69 -12.27 16.06
CA TYR A 84 -7.12 -12.02 16.28
C TYR A 84 -7.99 -13.23 15.93
N TYR A 85 -7.67 -13.91 14.82
CA TYR A 85 -8.38 -15.11 14.38
C TYR A 85 -7.86 -16.41 15.00
N GLY A 86 -6.80 -16.37 15.82
CA GLY A 86 -6.17 -17.56 16.39
C GLY A 86 -5.57 -18.50 15.34
N LEU A 87 -5.04 -17.94 14.24
CA LEU A 87 -4.46 -18.72 13.14
C LEU A 87 -3.02 -19.13 13.46
N PRO A 88 -2.56 -20.31 12.99
CA PRO A 88 -1.14 -20.66 13.04
C PRO A 88 -0.34 -19.69 12.13
N TYR A 89 0.72 -19.09 12.66
CA TYR A 89 1.57 -18.17 11.90
C TYR A 89 3.03 -18.22 12.36
N ILE A 90 3.91 -17.71 11.50
CA ILE A 90 5.29 -17.36 11.80
C ILE A 90 5.44 -15.87 11.50
N ASP A 91 5.86 -15.12 12.51
CA ASP A 91 6.25 -13.71 12.39
C ASP A 91 7.76 -13.67 12.14
N LEU A 92 8.16 -13.60 10.86
CA LEU A 92 9.56 -13.55 10.47
C LEU A 92 10.02 -12.09 10.43
N LYS A 93 10.53 -11.63 11.57
CA LYS A 93 10.92 -10.24 11.79
C LYS A 93 12.29 -9.91 11.22
N PHE A 94 12.33 -8.73 10.58
CA PHE A 94 13.55 -8.06 10.14
C PHE A 94 13.64 -6.65 10.71
N PRO A 95 14.83 -6.03 10.77
CA PRO A 95 14.94 -4.62 11.10
C PRO A 95 14.10 -3.74 10.17
N VAL A 96 13.49 -2.70 10.71
CA VAL A 96 12.57 -1.83 9.95
C VAL A 96 13.28 -0.97 8.89
N ASP A 97 14.59 -0.86 8.98
CA ASP A 97 15.48 -0.08 8.11
C ASP A 97 16.35 -0.96 7.19
N GLU A 98 16.05 -2.27 7.14
CA GLU A 98 16.74 -3.23 6.28
C GLU A 98 15.75 -4.00 5.40
N LEU A 99 16.25 -4.45 4.24
CA LEU A 99 15.49 -5.39 3.40
C LEU A 99 15.40 -6.75 4.09
N PRO A 100 14.31 -7.50 3.89
CA PRO A 100 14.22 -8.88 4.32
C PRO A 100 15.35 -9.74 3.73
N ASP A 101 15.99 -10.54 4.59
CA ASP A 101 16.99 -11.53 4.18
C ASP A 101 16.29 -12.71 3.50
N LEU A 102 16.47 -12.83 2.19
CA LEU A 102 15.82 -13.86 1.38
C LEU A 102 16.27 -15.28 1.72
N GLU A 103 17.51 -15.47 2.21
CA GLU A 103 18.00 -16.79 2.65
C GLU A 103 17.23 -17.24 3.89
N LYS A 104 16.95 -16.34 4.83
CA LYS A 104 16.12 -16.64 6.00
C LYS A 104 14.66 -16.91 5.63
N VAL A 105 14.11 -16.18 4.64
CA VAL A 105 12.76 -16.45 4.13
C VAL A 105 12.72 -17.87 3.53
N GLU A 106 13.68 -18.22 2.69
CA GLU A 106 13.75 -19.54 2.08
C GLU A 106 13.94 -20.67 3.11
N GLN A 107 14.85 -20.48 4.08
CA GLN A 107 15.07 -21.44 5.15
C GLN A 107 13.79 -21.67 5.97
N THR A 108 13.06 -20.60 6.32
CA THR A 108 11.80 -20.70 7.07
C THR A 108 10.76 -21.50 6.30
N LEU A 109 10.60 -21.26 4.99
CA LEU A 109 9.68 -22.01 4.13
C LEU A 109 10.07 -23.47 4.05
N LYS A 110 11.36 -23.78 3.91
CA LYS A 110 11.88 -25.14 3.84
C LYS A 110 11.67 -25.94 5.13
N GLU A 111 11.83 -25.30 6.28
CA GLU A 111 11.69 -25.93 7.60
C GLU A 111 10.22 -26.09 8.03
N ASN A 112 9.31 -25.37 7.41
CA ASN A 112 7.89 -25.36 7.75
C ASN A 112 7.02 -25.68 6.51
N PRO A 113 6.92 -26.93 6.09
CA PRO A 113 6.18 -27.33 4.88
C PRO A 113 4.65 -27.15 5.00
N ASP A 114 4.14 -26.83 6.16
CA ASP A 114 2.76 -26.48 6.45
C ASP A 114 2.44 -24.98 6.22
N ILE A 115 3.43 -24.16 5.83
CA ILE A 115 3.17 -22.79 5.38
C ILE A 115 2.41 -22.84 4.05
N ALA A 116 1.16 -22.41 4.07
CA ALA A 116 0.27 -22.37 2.92
C ALA A 116 0.02 -20.95 2.39
N LEU A 117 0.37 -19.92 3.18
CA LEU A 117 0.17 -18.52 2.85
C LEU A 117 1.39 -17.69 3.28
N VAL A 118 1.94 -16.93 2.35
CA VAL A 118 3.00 -15.93 2.62
C VAL A 118 2.42 -14.53 2.44
N HIS A 119 2.68 -13.65 3.38
CA HIS A 119 2.26 -12.24 3.30
C HIS A 119 3.44 -11.29 3.53
N THR A 120 3.46 -10.20 2.76
CA THR A 120 4.38 -9.08 2.99
C THR A 120 3.74 -7.76 2.53
N THR A 121 4.32 -6.64 2.95
CA THR A 121 3.99 -5.30 2.47
C THR A 121 5.00 -4.88 1.41
N HIS A 122 4.56 -4.41 0.23
CA HIS A 122 5.47 -3.99 -0.84
C HIS A 122 6.27 -2.73 -0.45
N ASN A 123 5.58 -1.71 0.07
CA ASN A 123 6.21 -0.49 0.57
C ASN A 123 5.78 -0.23 2.01
N GLU A 124 6.69 -0.40 2.94
CA GLU A 124 6.49 0.00 4.33
C GLU A 124 6.51 1.53 4.45
N THR A 125 5.33 2.14 4.43
CA THR A 125 5.22 3.61 4.46
C THR A 125 5.63 4.25 5.79
N GLY A 126 5.93 3.45 6.81
CA GLY A 126 6.57 3.89 8.05
C GLY A 126 7.99 4.37 7.84
N THR A 127 8.73 3.68 6.98
CA THR A 127 10.15 3.90 6.67
C THR A 127 10.41 4.34 5.23
N GLY A 128 9.55 3.95 4.29
CA GLY A 128 9.73 4.17 2.86
C GLY A 128 10.45 3.03 2.14
N ILE A 129 10.77 1.92 2.85
CA ILE A 129 11.48 0.77 2.28
C ILE A 129 10.59 0.01 1.27
N LEU A 130 11.19 -0.40 0.16
CA LEU A 130 10.54 -1.20 -0.88
C LEU A 130 11.00 -2.65 -0.77
N ASN A 131 10.11 -3.54 -0.36
CA ASN A 131 10.43 -4.95 -0.21
C ASN A 131 10.52 -5.68 -1.56
N PRO A 132 11.41 -6.70 -1.67
CA PRO A 132 11.67 -7.46 -2.90
C PRO A 132 10.56 -8.50 -3.14
N ILE A 133 9.36 -8.04 -3.51
CA ILE A 133 8.17 -8.91 -3.63
C ILE A 133 8.29 -9.98 -4.69
N ARG A 134 9.01 -9.71 -5.80
CA ARG A 134 9.24 -10.70 -6.87
C ARG A 134 9.99 -11.92 -6.36
N GLU A 135 11.06 -11.68 -5.60
CA GLU A 135 11.91 -12.70 -5.02
C GLU A 135 11.18 -13.47 -3.93
N ILE A 136 10.47 -12.77 -3.04
CA ILE A 136 9.66 -13.39 -1.98
C ILE A 136 8.54 -14.24 -2.61
N GLY A 137 7.87 -13.76 -3.65
CA GLY A 137 6.84 -14.50 -4.38
C GLY A 137 7.38 -15.74 -5.06
N ALA A 138 8.58 -15.65 -5.70
CA ALA A 138 9.24 -16.80 -6.28
C ALA A 138 9.57 -17.88 -5.23
N LEU A 139 10.00 -17.47 -4.03
CA LEU A 139 10.22 -18.40 -2.92
C LEU A 139 8.90 -19.01 -2.43
N ALA A 140 7.84 -18.21 -2.26
CA ALA A 140 6.54 -18.73 -1.87
C ALA A 140 6.04 -19.81 -2.85
N HIS A 141 6.09 -19.55 -4.16
CA HIS A 141 5.68 -20.51 -5.19
C HIS A 141 6.58 -21.75 -5.24
N LYS A 142 7.90 -21.58 -5.02
CA LYS A 142 8.85 -22.73 -4.93
C LYS A 142 8.45 -23.72 -3.83
N TYR A 143 7.87 -23.21 -2.74
CA TYR A 143 7.42 -24.03 -1.61
C TYR A 143 5.89 -24.22 -1.57
N HIS A 144 5.19 -23.99 -2.69
CA HIS A 144 3.75 -24.21 -2.89
C HIS A 144 2.83 -23.40 -1.99
N ALA A 145 3.29 -22.26 -1.48
CA ALA A 145 2.49 -21.33 -0.70
C ALA A 145 1.87 -20.24 -1.59
N THR A 146 0.63 -19.85 -1.29
CA THR A 146 -0.03 -18.69 -1.89
C THR A 146 0.66 -17.41 -1.43
N PHE A 147 0.92 -16.46 -2.34
CA PHE A 147 1.58 -15.20 -2.01
C PHE A 147 0.62 -14.01 -2.09
N THR A 148 0.51 -13.29 -0.97
CA THR A 148 -0.31 -12.08 -0.83
C THR A 148 0.54 -10.88 -0.50
N VAL A 149 0.27 -9.74 -1.16
CA VAL A 149 1.07 -8.51 -1.00
C VAL A 149 0.19 -7.31 -0.71
N ASP A 150 0.48 -6.61 0.36
CA ASP A 150 -0.09 -5.27 0.58
C ASP A 150 0.62 -4.26 -0.33
N THR A 151 -0.05 -3.90 -1.42
CA THR A 151 0.38 -2.87 -2.38
C THR A 151 -0.36 -1.55 -2.18
N THR A 152 -0.98 -1.31 -1.04
CA THR A 152 -1.86 -0.16 -0.80
C THR A 152 -1.20 1.17 -1.16
N SER A 153 0.09 1.33 -0.94
CA SER A 153 0.81 2.56 -1.27
C SER A 153 1.52 2.53 -2.63
N THR A 154 1.71 1.37 -3.23
CA THR A 154 2.42 1.21 -4.52
C THR A 154 1.50 0.97 -5.71
N TYR A 155 0.30 0.46 -5.48
CA TYR A 155 -0.70 0.21 -6.51
C TYR A 155 -1.05 1.50 -7.27
N ALA A 156 -1.00 1.46 -8.59
CA ALA A 156 -1.17 2.62 -9.47
C ALA A 156 -0.17 3.77 -9.24
N MET A 157 0.92 3.54 -8.49
CA MET A 157 1.98 4.50 -8.21
C MET A 157 3.33 4.02 -8.73
N ARG A 158 3.58 2.72 -8.69
CA ARG A 158 4.73 2.04 -9.27
C ARG A 158 4.25 0.97 -10.25
N PRO A 159 5.00 0.68 -11.30
CA PRO A 159 4.73 -0.47 -12.16
C PRO A 159 4.73 -1.76 -11.32
N ILE A 160 3.67 -2.54 -11.43
CA ILE A 160 3.52 -3.87 -10.84
C ILE A 160 2.97 -4.78 -11.93
N ASN A 161 3.60 -5.92 -12.15
CA ASN A 161 3.07 -6.95 -13.02
C ASN A 161 2.77 -8.20 -12.19
N ILE A 162 1.48 -8.49 -12.00
CA ILE A 162 1.03 -9.51 -11.05
C ILE A 162 1.61 -10.90 -11.36
N GLU A 163 1.78 -11.25 -12.65
CA GLU A 163 2.38 -12.53 -13.05
C GLU A 163 3.91 -12.54 -12.93
N GLN A 164 4.56 -11.49 -13.47
CA GLN A 164 6.03 -11.42 -13.49
C GLN A 164 6.62 -11.19 -12.10
N ASP A 165 5.86 -10.59 -11.20
CA ASP A 165 6.26 -10.35 -9.82
C ASP A 165 5.82 -11.49 -8.88
N ASN A 166 5.35 -12.62 -9.45
CA ASN A 166 4.95 -13.84 -8.72
C ASN A 166 3.88 -13.58 -7.65
N ILE A 167 2.92 -12.69 -7.91
CA ILE A 167 1.88 -12.31 -6.96
C ILE A 167 0.60 -13.10 -7.25
N ASP A 168 0.06 -13.76 -6.24
CA ASP A 168 -1.27 -14.39 -6.35
C ASP A 168 -2.38 -13.40 -6.00
N PHE A 169 -2.14 -12.56 -4.99
CA PHE A 169 -3.07 -11.51 -4.56
C PHE A 169 -2.32 -10.24 -4.18
N CYS A 170 -2.70 -9.12 -4.78
CA CYS A 170 -2.31 -7.79 -4.33
C CYS A 170 -3.53 -7.00 -3.88
N MET A 171 -3.33 -6.12 -2.92
CA MET A 171 -4.42 -5.39 -2.28
C MET A 171 -4.14 -3.90 -2.20
N ALA A 172 -5.20 -3.10 -2.37
CA ALA A 172 -5.10 -1.65 -2.29
C ALA A 172 -6.41 -0.99 -1.85
N SER A 173 -6.37 0.31 -1.69
CA SER A 173 -7.53 1.15 -1.40
C SER A 173 -7.56 2.38 -2.31
N ALA A 174 -8.76 2.81 -2.67
CA ALA A 174 -8.99 3.78 -3.72
C ALA A 174 -8.36 5.17 -3.46
N GLN A 175 -8.29 5.60 -2.19
CA GLN A 175 -7.77 6.92 -1.80
C GLN A 175 -6.24 7.04 -1.84
N LYS A 176 -5.51 5.96 -2.10
CA LYS A 176 -4.04 5.97 -2.19
C LYS A 176 -3.59 6.24 -3.63
N GLY A 177 -2.92 5.32 -4.28
CA GLY A 177 -2.35 5.54 -5.61
C GLY A 177 -3.35 5.87 -6.71
N LEU A 178 -4.60 5.44 -6.61
CA LEU A 178 -5.65 5.87 -7.52
C LEU A 178 -6.12 7.31 -7.28
N MET A 179 -5.82 7.89 -6.10
CA MET A 179 -6.22 9.26 -5.73
C MET A 179 -7.74 9.49 -5.77
N ALA A 180 -8.54 8.43 -5.54
CA ALA A 180 -9.98 8.52 -5.40
C ALA A 180 -10.40 8.91 -3.96
N MET A 181 -11.65 8.64 -3.59
CA MET A 181 -12.16 8.91 -2.24
C MET A 181 -11.98 7.68 -1.33
N THR A 182 -11.96 7.93 -0.02
CA THR A 182 -11.93 6.86 1.00
C THR A 182 -13.22 6.05 1.00
N GLY A 183 -13.16 4.78 1.44
CA GLY A 183 -14.34 3.93 1.65
C GLY A 183 -14.48 2.78 0.67
N LEU A 184 -13.64 2.69 -0.36
CA LEU A 184 -13.54 1.53 -1.25
C LEU A 184 -12.13 0.93 -1.16
N SER A 185 -12.08 -0.36 -0.87
CA SER A 185 -10.86 -1.17 -0.90
C SER A 185 -11.06 -2.39 -1.79
N PHE A 186 -9.98 -2.95 -2.29
CA PHE A 186 -10.07 -4.07 -3.23
C PHE A 186 -8.84 -4.97 -3.16
N VAL A 187 -9.07 -6.20 -3.57
CA VAL A 187 -8.04 -7.23 -3.76
C VAL A 187 -8.07 -7.64 -5.22
N VAL A 188 -6.94 -7.59 -5.91
CA VAL A 188 -6.77 -8.20 -7.24
C VAL A 188 -6.08 -9.53 -7.05
N GLY A 189 -6.67 -10.62 -7.56
CA GLY A 189 -6.10 -11.94 -7.30
C GLY A 189 -6.55 -13.05 -8.25
N SER A 190 -5.89 -14.18 -8.11
CA SER A 190 -6.06 -15.39 -8.92
C SER A 190 -7.46 -15.97 -8.78
N ARG A 191 -8.16 -16.12 -9.92
CA ARG A 191 -9.47 -16.80 -9.98
C ARG A 191 -9.35 -18.26 -9.53
N ALA A 192 -8.29 -18.95 -9.93
CA ALA A 192 -8.10 -20.37 -9.61
C ALA A 192 -7.97 -20.58 -8.08
N ILE A 193 -7.22 -19.72 -7.39
CA ILE A 193 -7.06 -19.81 -5.95
C ILE A 193 -8.35 -19.38 -5.22
N LEU A 194 -9.07 -18.36 -5.74
CA LEU A 194 -10.40 -18.00 -5.20
C LEU A 194 -11.36 -19.18 -5.28
N GLU A 195 -11.45 -19.86 -6.40
CA GLU A 195 -12.30 -21.06 -6.55
C GLU A 195 -11.87 -22.20 -5.60
N ALA A 196 -10.56 -22.43 -5.44
CA ALA A 196 -10.06 -23.42 -4.50
C ALA A 196 -10.40 -23.06 -3.03
N SER A 197 -10.46 -21.77 -2.71
CA SER A 197 -10.78 -21.30 -1.35
C SER A 197 -12.25 -21.46 -0.94
N LYS A 198 -13.10 -21.91 -1.84
CA LYS A 198 -14.53 -22.15 -1.59
C LYS A 198 -14.79 -23.02 -0.35
N ASP A 199 -13.98 -24.07 -0.22
CA ASP A 199 -14.14 -25.07 0.83
C ASP A 199 -13.22 -24.82 2.05
N TYR A 200 -12.48 -23.70 2.05
CA TYR A 200 -11.65 -23.32 3.19
C TYR A 200 -12.49 -22.88 4.39
N PRO A 201 -11.94 -22.94 5.61
CA PRO A 201 -12.63 -22.53 6.81
C PRO A 201 -13.17 -21.10 6.72
N LYS A 202 -14.46 -20.92 7.00
CA LYS A 202 -15.14 -19.61 6.98
C LYS A 202 -14.92 -18.89 8.30
N ARG A 203 -13.92 -18.02 8.36
CA ARG A 203 -13.48 -17.31 9.56
C ARG A 203 -14.14 -15.94 9.72
N SER A 204 -14.47 -15.28 8.62
CA SER A 204 -15.17 -13.99 8.61
C SER A 204 -16.43 -14.06 7.76
N TYR A 205 -17.52 -13.46 8.22
CA TYR A 205 -18.74 -13.33 7.42
C TYR A 205 -18.64 -12.19 6.39
N TYR A 206 -18.14 -11.03 6.82
CA TYR A 206 -18.04 -9.86 5.96
C TYR A 206 -16.82 -9.89 5.04
N CYS A 207 -15.66 -10.29 5.57
CA CYS A 207 -14.38 -10.28 4.86
C CYS A 207 -14.10 -11.57 4.08
N ASN A 208 -15.11 -12.38 3.77
CA ASN A 208 -14.92 -13.62 3.01
C ASN A 208 -14.72 -13.33 1.52
N LEU A 209 -13.48 -13.50 1.00
CA LEU A 209 -13.13 -13.23 -0.39
C LEU A 209 -13.92 -14.08 -1.37
N TYR A 210 -14.06 -15.39 -1.12
CA TYR A 210 -14.79 -16.26 -2.01
C TYR A 210 -16.27 -15.86 -2.11
N GLN A 211 -16.93 -15.56 -0.99
CA GLN A 211 -18.33 -15.15 -1.00
C GLN A 211 -18.55 -13.85 -1.78
N GLN A 212 -17.66 -12.86 -1.62
CA GLN A 212 -17.72 -11.62 -2.41
C GLN A 212 -17.50 -11.90 -3.89
N TYR A 213 -16.49 -12.71 -4.23
CA TYR A 213 -16.18 -13.11 -5.59
C TYR A 213 -17.36 -13.85 -6.25
N ASP A 214 -17.86 -14.92 -5.62
CA ASP A 214 -18.96 -15.73 -6.14
C ASP A 214 -20.23 -14.88 -6.34
N PHE A 215 -20.55 -14.01 -5.40
CA PHE A 215 -21.71 -13.12 -5.54
C PHE A 215 -21.58 -12.20 -6.75
N PHE A 216 -20.39 -11.61 -6.98
CA PHE A 216 -20.13 -10.84 -8.20
C PHE A 216 -20.27 -11.68 -9.47
N GLN A 217 -19.77 -12.92 -9.49
CA GLN A 217 -19.87 -13.77 -10.66
C GLN A 217 -21.34 -14.09 -11.03
N ARG A 218 -22.17 -14.32 -10.02
CA ARG A 218 -23.58 -14.70 -10.22
C ARG A 218 -24.51 -13.52 -10.52
N THR A 219 -24.26 -12.37 -9.90
CA THR A 219 -25.20 -11.25 -9.91
C THR A 219 -24.68 -9.98 -10.58
N GLY A 220 -23.37 -9.82 -10.71
CA GLY A 220 -22.73 -8.57 -11.12
C GLY A 220 -22.70 -7.48 -10.04
N GLU A 221 -23.07 -7.81 -8.80
CA GLU A 221 -23.24 -6.87 -7.69
C GLU A 221 -22.26 -7.14 -6.56
N MET A 222 -22.02 -6.16 -5.70
CA MET A 222 -21.38 -6.40 -4.40
C MET A 222 -22.33 -7.17 -3.47
N HIS A 223 -21.77 -8.13 -2.72
CA HIS A 223 -22.55 -8.93 -1.78
C HIS A 223 -23.27 -8.06 -0.72
N PHE A 224 -22.57 -7.07 -0.19
CA PHE A 224 -23.12 -6.08 0.74
C PHE A 224 -23.31 -4.73 0.05
N THR A 225 -23.95 -3.78 0.75
CA THR A 225 -24.25 -2.44 0.21
C THR A 225 -22.97 -1.74 -0.27
N PRO A 226 -22.88 -1.34 -1.54
CA PRO A 226 -21.70 -0.66 -2.06
C PRO A 226 -21.67 0.82 -1.68
N PRO A 227 -20.48 1.45 -1.59
CA PRO A 227 -20.34 2.88 -1.39
C PRO A 227 -20.49 3.60 -2.76
N VAL A 228 -21.73 3.78 -3.23
CA VAL A 228 -22.08 4.22 -4.59
C VAL A 228 -21.29 5.45 -5.04
N GLN A 229 -21.31 6.54 -4.25
CA GLN A 229 -20.62 7.78 -4.59
C GLN A 229 -19.10 7.59 -4.68
N THR A 230 -18.52 6.77 -3.79
CA THR A 230 -17.08 6.43 -3.81
C THR A 230 -16.74 5.60 -5.06
N ILE A 231 -17.63 4.74 -5.51
CA ILE A 231 -17.46 3.97 -6.75
C ILE A 231 -17.42 4.92 -7.96
N TYR A 232 -18.31 5.90 -8.07
CA TYR A 232 -18.24 6.92 -9.12
C TYR A 232 -16.95 7.73 -9.07
N ALA A 233 -16.50 8.13 -7.87
CA ALA A 233 -15.23 8.80 -7.70
C ALA A 233 -14.04 7.91 -8.14
N THR A 234 -14.10 6.61 -7.85
CA THR A 234 -13.05 5.66 -8.26
C THR A 234 -13.04 5.44 -9.77
N ILE A 235 -14.21 5.34 -10.42
CA ILE A 235 -14.30 5.28 -11.87
C ILE A 235 -13.70 6.54 -12.51
N GLN A 236 -13.94 7.72 -11.95
CA GLN A 236 -13.32 8.95 -12.43
C GLN A 236 -11.79 8.93 -12.23
N ALA A 237 -11.31 8.41 -11.10
CA ALA A 237 -9.88 8.26 -10.84
C ALA A 237 -9.20 7.32 -11.86
N LEU A 238 -9.87 6.23 -12.22
CA LEU A 238 -9.40 5.32 -13.27
C LEU A 238 -9.32 6.01 -14.64
N LYS A 239 -10.33 6.82 -15.00
CA LYS A 239 -10.28 7.61 -16.23
C LYS A 239 -9.09 8.57 -16.25
N GLU A 240 -8.80 9.23 -15.12
CA GLU A 240 -7.66 10.14 -14.99
C GLU A 240 -6.32 9.38 -15.02
N TYR A 241 -6.25 8.20 -14.39
CA TYR A 241 -5.09 7.32 -14.46
C TYR A 241 -4.76 6.90 -15.90
N TRP A 242 -5.76 6.45 -16.67
CA TRP A 242 -5.58 6.05 -18.06
C TRP A 242 -5.26 7.24 -18.97
N ALA A 243 -5.80 8.42 -18.67
CA ALA A 243 -5.50 9.65 -19.43
C ALA A 243 -4.08 10.16 -19.18
N GLU A 244 -3.54 10.05 -17.95
CA GLU A 244 -2.15 10.39 -17.63
C GLU A 244 -1.22 9.30 -18.18
N GLY A 245 -1.57 8.05 -18.04
CA GLY A 245 -0.74 6.89 -18.38
C GLY A 245 0.24 6.49 -17.27
N GLU A 246 0.51 5.19 -17.17
CA GLU A 246 1.36 4.62 -16.12
C GLU A 246 2.77 5.20 -16.11
N GLU A 247 3.42 5.24 -17.30
CA GLU A 247 4.78 5.73 -17.43
C GLU A 247 4.90 7.23 -17.07
N ALA A 248 3.95 8.06 -17.55
CA ALA A 248 3.94 9.49 -17.25
C ALA A 248 3.70 9.75 -15.77
N LYS A 249 2.78 9.02 -15.16
CA LYS A 249 2.50 9.09 -13.73
C LYS A 249 3.73 8.68 -12.91
N TRP A 250 4.37 7.58 -13.24
CA TRP A 250 5.58 7.13 -12.57
C TRP A 250 6.73 8.14 -12.72
N ALA A 251 6.95 8.65 -13.92
CA ALA A 251 7.96 9.69 -14.17
C ALA A 251 7.70 10.97 -13.35
N ARG A 252 6.44 11.39 -13.19
CA ARG A 252 6.08 12.53 -12.34
C ARG A 252 6.43 12.26 -10.87
N HIS A 253 6.08 11.09 -10.34
CA HIS A 253 6.42 10.74 -8.96
C HIS A 253 7.93 10.63 -8.73
N THR A 254 8.68 10.13 -9.72
CA THR A 254 10.15 10.10 -9.66
C THR A 254 10.73 11.52 -9.57
N ARG A 255 10.27 12.46 -10.42
CA ARG A 255 10.71 13.87 -10.34
C ARG A 255 10.40 14.51 -8.98
N VAL A 256 9.22 14.21 -8.42
CA VAL A 256 8.83 14.69 -7.07
C VAL A 256 9.75 14.12 -6.01
N PHE A 257 10.02 12.84 -6.07
CA PHE A 257 10.91 12.16 -5.12
C PHE A 257 12.35 12.67 -5.19
N GLU A 258 12.87 12.88 -6.40
CA GLU A 258 14.18 13.50 -6.61
C GLU A 258 14.25 14.92 -6.05
N ALA A 259 13.21 15.74 -6.28
CA ALA A 259 13.15 17.09 -5.72
C ALA A 259 13.08 17.09 -4.18
N ILE A 260 12.43 16.10 -3.57
CA ILE A 260 12.47 15.93 -2.10
C ILE A 260 13.91 15.70 -1.62
N HIS A 261 14.65 14.80 -2.27
CA HIS A 261 16.04 14.52 -1.89
C HIS A 261 16.97 15.72 -2.12
N GLU A 262 16.82 16.42 -3.23
CA GLU A 262 17.59 17.65 -3.51
C GLU A 262 17.36 18.70 -2.39
N GLY A 263 16.13 18.88 -1.97
CA GLY A 263 15.79 19.82 -0.89
C GLY A 263 16.33 19.38 0.48
N LEU A 264 16.24 18.10 0.81
CA LEU A 264 16.79 17.54 2.04
C LEU A 264 18.31 17.66 2.07
N ASP A 265 19.01 17.31 0.98
CA ASP A 265 20.45 17.40 0.85
C ASP A 265 20.94 18.85 1.00
N ALA A 266 20.25 19.82 0.38
CA ALA A 266 20.56 21.24 0.49
C ALA A 266 20.41 21.80 1.92
N LEU A 267 19.64 21.12 2.76
CA LEU A 267 19.43 21.47 4.17
C LEU A 267 20.21 20.57 5.13
N GLY A 268 20.96 19.59 4.63
CA GLY A 268 21.79 18.67 5.42
C GLY A 268 21.03 17.55 6.13
N PHE A 269 19.75 17.34 5.80
CA PHE A 269 18.95 16.28 6.42
C PHE A 269 19.35 14.88 5.91
N LYS A 270 19.26 13.88 6.79
CA LYS A 270 19.65 12.50 6.52
C LYS A 270 18.45 11.57 6.47
N ASP A 271 18.43 10.71 5.46
CA ASP A 271 17.46 9.63 5.33
C ASP A 271 17.68 8.55 6.40
N VAL A 272 16.62 7.85 6.77
CA VAL A 272 16.72 6.64 7.61
C VAL A 272 17.13 5.44 6.77
N ILE A 273 16.55 5.32 5.57
CA ILE A 273 16.72 4.17 4.68
C ILE A 273 17.72 4.53 3.58
N ARG A 274 18.60 3.60 3.21
CA ARG A 274 19.46 3.74 2.03
C ARG A 274 18.61 4.05 0.80
N ARG A 275 19.04 5.00 -0.01
CA ARG A 275 18.27 5.50 -1.16
C ARG A 275 17.92 4.42 -2.17
N GLU A 276 18.82 3.46 -2.39
CA GLU A 276 18.61 2.32 -3.28
C GLU A 276 17.51 1.35 -2.81
N TRP A 277 17.13 1.41 -1.54
CA TRP A 277 16.05 0.58 -0.97
C TRP A 277 14.72 1.32 -0.86
N GLN A 278 14.71 2.60 -1.18
CA GLN A 278 13.51 3.42 -1.04
C GLN A 278 12.51 3.19 -2.16
N SER A 279 11.24 3.29 -1.81
CA SER A 279 10.12 3.05 -2.73
C SER A 279 9.96 4.10 -3.83
N GLY A 280 10.56 5.28 -3.70
CA GLY A 280 10.29 6.43 -4.55
C GLY A 280 8.98 7.17 -4.19
N LEU A 281 8.33 6.81 -3.08
CA LEU A 281 7.02 7.34 -2.68
C LEU A 281 7.01 8.02 -1.32
N VAL A 282 7.84 7.55 -0.39
CA VAL A 282 7.94 8.07 0.97
C VAL A 282 9.41 8.15 1.36
N VAL A 283 9.80 9.28 1.94
CA VAL A 283 11.12 9.48 2.56
C VAL A 283 10.92 9.64 4.06
N SER A 284 11.55 8.77 4.84
CA SER A 284 11.64 8.90 6.28
C SER A 284 12.96 9.59 6.64
N VAL A 285 12.85 10.72 7.34
CA VAL A 285 13.94 11.67 7.60
C VAL A 285 14.25 11.65 9.10
N ARG A 286 15.52 11.54 9.47
CA ARG A 286 15.96 11.62 10.87
C ARG A 286 15.79 13.04 11.42
N TYR A 287 15.38 13.16 12.69
CA TYR A 287 15.47 14.44 13.38
C TYR A 287 16.96 14.85 13.50
N PRO A 288 17.29 16.14 13.30
CA PRO A 288 18.65 16.62 13.55
C PRO A 288 18.94 16.61 15.05
N ASP A 289 20.23 16.51 15.38
CA ASP A 289 20.72 16.59 16.77
C ASP A 289 20.88 18.06 17.24
N ASP A 290 19.84 18.83 17.02
CA ASP A 290 19.75 20.24 17.37
C ASP A 290 18.80 20.42 18.57
N PRO A 291 19.22 21.02 19.70
CA PRO A 291 18.34 21.25 20.84
C PRO A 291 17.18 22.20 20.54
N ALA A 292 17.26 23.01 19.47
CA ALA A 292 16.15 23.85 19.02
C ALA A 292 15.11 23.10 18.18
N TRP A 293 15.40 21.86 17.77
CA TRP A 293 14.47 21.08 16.97
C TRP A 293 13.20 20.74 17.77
N ASP A 294 12.07 21.17 17.22
CA ASP A 294 10.73 20.85 17.72
C ASP A 294 9.84 20.55 16.51
N PHE A 295 9.50 19.28 16.35
CA PHE A 295 8.71 18.84 15.20
C PHE A 295 7.35 19.54 15.09
N GLU A 296 6.66 19.74 16.22
CA GLU A 296 5.33 20.35 16.22
C GLU A 296 5.42 21.82 15.73
N LYS A 297 6.41 22.56 16.15
CA LYS A 297 6.60 23.94 15.67
C LYS A 297 6.89 24.03 14.18
N VAL A 298 7.75 23.13 13.69
CA VAL A 298 8.07 23.04 12.25
C VAL A 298 6.84 22.61 11.45
N HIS A 299 6.12 21.60 11.95
CA HIS A 299 4.88 21.13 11.34
C HIS A 299 3.84 22.26 11.25
N ASP A 300 3.55 22.94 12.37
CA ASP A 300 2.53 23.97 12.42
C ASP A 300 2.86 25.15 11.51
N TYR A 301 4.14 25.57 11.46
CA TYR A 301 4.59 26.60 10.53
C TYR A 301 4.33 26.22 9.06
N CYS A 302 4.64 24.98 8.69
CA CYS A 302 4.37 24.46 7.34
C CYS A 302 2.86 24.35 7.07
N TYR A 303 2.11 23.83 8.05
CA TYR A 303 0.67 23.62 7.93
C TYR A 303 -0.11 24.91 7.70
N GLU A 304 0.21 25.99 8.45
CA GLU A 304 -0.38 27.31 8.27
C GLU A 304 -0.13 27.90 6.87
N ARG A 305 0.90 27.38 6.16
CA ARG A 305 1.27 27.80 4.80
C ARG A 305 0.88 26.78 3.72
N GLY A 306 0.00 25.82 4.09
CA GLY A 306 -0.62 24.89 3.15
C GLY A 306 0.16 23.60 2.90
N PHE A 307 1.19 23.31 3.71
CA PHE A 307 1.98 22.08 3.59
C PHE A 307 1.89 21.23 4.87
N THR A 308 1.61 19.95 4.70
CA THR A 308 1.56 19.00 5.81
C THR A 308 2.75 18.07 5.75
N ILE A 309 3.49 17.94 6.87
CA ILE A 309 4.50 16.91 7.09
C ILE A 309 3.99 15.92 8.13
N TYR A 310 4.44 14.68 8.08
CA TYR A 310 3.94 13.64 8.98
C TYR A 310 4.97 13.24 10.02
N PRO A 311 4.58 12.98 11.28
CA PRO A 311 5.49 12.37 12.25
C PRO A 311 5.90 10.98 11.77
N GLY A 312 7.09 10.55 12.16
CA GLY A 312 7.59 9.21 11.88
C GLY A 312 6.78 8.13 12.61
N LYS A 313 6.95 6.89 12.15
CA LYS A 313 6.36 5.69 12.77
C LYS A 313 7.41 4.64 13.16
N ILE A 314 8.67 5.05 13.26
CA ILE A 314 9.76 4.18 13.68
C ILE A 314 9.89 4.32 15.19
N SER A 315 9.78 3.20 15.92
CA SER A 315 9.82 3.20 17.39
C SER A 315 11.22 3.41 17.96
N THR A 316 12.24 3.14 17.16
CA THR A 316 13.65 3.18 17.58
C THR A 316 14.36 4.50 17.30
N THR A 317 13.78 5.36 16.45
CA THR A 317 14.42 6.61 16.00
C THR A 317 13.37 7.69 15.75
N ASN A 318 13.62 8.88 16.27
CA ASN A 318 12.77 10.04 16.02
C ASN A 318 12.93 10.50 14.57
N THR A 319 11.79 10.53 13.86
CA THR A 319 11.75 10.82 12.43
C THR A 319 10.51 11.60 12.04
N PHE A 320 10.57 12.23 10.87
CA PHE A 320 9.38 12.73 10.16
C PHE A 320 9.37 12.17 8.74
N ARG A 321 8.25 12.32 8.04
CA ARG A 321 8.08 11.76 6.70
C ARG A 321 7.63 12.80 5.71
N LEU A 322 8.22 12.74 4.52
CA LEU A 322 7.78 13.44 3.32
C LEU A 322 7.27 12.42 2.31
N CYS A 323 6.22 12.77 1.56
CA CYS A 323 5.59 11.84 0.63
C CYS A 323 5.51 12.44 -0.77
N ALA A 324 5.92 11.68 -1.78
CA ALA A 324 5.75 11.99 -3.19
C ALA A 324 4.38 11.52 -3.73
N LEU A 325 3.38 11.40 -2.84
CA LEU A 325 2.06 10.86 -3.17
C LEU A 325 1.08 12.00 -3.47
N GLY A 326 0.35 11.88 -4.57
CA GLY A 326 -0.73 12.82 -4.89
C GLY A 326 -0.58 13.47 -6.27
N ALA A 327 -1.49 14.40 -6.57
CA ALA A 327 -1.45 15.19 -7.81
C ALA A 327 -0.53 16.42 -7.63
N ILE A 328 0.74 16.16 -7.34
CA ILE A 328 1.81 17.15 -7.14
C ILE A 328 2.93 16.93 -8.15
N ASP A 329 3.71 17.95 -8.42
CA ASP A 329 4.91 17.87 -9.25
C ASP A 329 6.04 18.71 -8.61
N ARG A 330 7.23 18.74 -9.23
CA ARG A 330 8.44 19.39 -8.77
C ARG A 330 8.24 20.84 -8.22
N PRO A 331 7.48 21.74 -8.89
CA PRO A 331 7.26 23.09 -8.37
C PRO A 331 6.59 23.13 -6.97
N ASP A 332 5.73 22.15 -6.67
CA ASP A 332 5.10 22.05 -5.35
C ASP A 332 6.12 21.73 -4.26
N ILE A 333 7.09 20.89 -4.57
CA ILE A 333 8.19 20.51 -3.66
C ILE A 333 9.17 21.66 -3.46
N GLU A 334 9.48 22.41 -4.53
CA GLU A 334 10.31 23.60 -4.44
C GLU A 334 9.64 24.68 -3.56
N ALA A 335 8.32 24.85 -3.69
CA ALA A 335 7.55 25.75 -2.83
C ALA A 335 7.54 25.26 -1.37
N PHE A 336 7.38 23.96 -1.14
CA PHE A 336 7.47 23.36 0.19
C PHE A 336 8.84 23.62 0.84
N PHE A 337 9.94 23.37 0.16
CA PHE A 337 11.28 23.55 0.74
C PHE A 337 11.63 25.01 1.04
N LYS A 338 11.00 25.96 0.34
CA LYS A 338 11.05 27.39 0.71
C LYS A 338 10.45 27.62 2.09
N VAL A 339 9.22 27.14 2.29
CA VAL A 339 8.50 27.25 3.56
C VAL A 339 9.20 26.46 4.67
N PHE A 340 9.71 25.28 4.35
CA PHE A 340 10.41 24.43 5.31
C PHE A 340 11.72 25.09 5.81
N ARG A 341 12.49 25.72 4.91
CA ARG A 341 13.67 26.53 5.29
C ARG A 341 13.29 27.68 6.21
N GLU A 342 12.24 28.45 5.87
CA GLU A 342 11.73 29.52 6.72
C GLU A 342 11.32 29.01 8.11
N ALA A 343 10.68 27.83 8.17
CA ALA A 343 10.32 27.19 9.44
C ALA A 343 11.55 26.88 10.31
N LEU A 344 12.63 26.39 9.70
CA LEU A 344 13.88 26.11 10.40
C LEU A 344 14.52 27.41 10.93
N GLU A 345 14.58 28.46 10.11
CA GLU A 345 15.18 29.76 10.46
C GLU A 345 14.43 30.45 11.60
N VAL A 346 13.09 30.49 11.55
CA VAL A 346 12.23 31.12 12.57
C VAL A 346 12.32 30.39 13.92
N ASN A 347 12.52 29.07 13.89
CA ASN A 347 12.71 28.27 15.09
C ASN A 347 14.17 28.15 15.53
N HIS A 348 15.10 28.90 14.92
CA HIS A 348 16.52 28.93 15.23
C HIS A 348 17.21 27.57 15.11
N ILE A 349 16.71 26.71 14.22
CA ILE A 349 17.28 25.40 13.92
C ILE A 349 18.44 25.59 12.95
N GLN A 350 19.55 24.93 13.23
CA GLN A 350 20.77 25.04 12.44
C GLN A 350 20.62 24.47 11.02
N ILE A 351 21.13 25.22 10.03
CA ILE A 351 21.22 24.79 8.62
C ILE A 351 22.68 24.95 8.17
N PRO A 352 23.32 23.89 7.63
CA PRO A 352 22.79 22.54 7.41
C PRO A 352 22.53 21.79 8.74
N ALA A 353 21.58 20.85 8.71
CA ALA A 353 21.26 20.00 9.85
C ALA A 353 22.47 19.16 10.26
N GLU A 354 22.77 19.08 11.55
CA GLU A 354 23.88 18.33 12.10
C GLU A 354 23.42 17.05 12.79
N TYR A 355 24.26 16.03 12.71
CA TYR A 355 24.07 14.72 13.33
C TYR A 355 25.36 14.30 14.04
N LYS A 356 25.25 13.97 15.30
CA LYS A 356 26.37 13.37 16.05
C LYS A 356 26.66 11.99 15.45
N GLU A 357 27.93 11.68 15.27
CA GLU A 357 28.32 10.32 14.94
C GLU A 357 27.90 9.38 16.08
N ALA A 358 27.25 8.27 15.72
CA ALA A 358 26.78 7.26 16.67
C ALA A 358 27.95 6.35 17.09
#